data_aaeac0c0c70c7fa7b0e832d957e226d9
#
_entry.id   aaeac0c0c70c7fa7b0e832d957e226d9
#
_cell.length_a   1.000
_cell.length_b   1.000
_cell.length_c   1.000
_cell.angle_alpha   90.00
_cell.angle_beta   90.00
_cell.angle_gamma   90.00
#
_symmetry.space_group_name_H-M   'P 1'
#
loop_
_entity.id
_entity.type
_entity.pdbx_description
1 polymer ?
#
loop_
_entity_poly.entity_id
_entity_poly.type
_entity_poly.pdbx_seq_one_letter_code
_entity_poly.pdbx_strand_id
1 'polypeptide(L)'
;MTAIILDGKELSKISEESIKQRVADLSEKAIKPTLATILVGNDPASETYVKMKRNTCARVGMESIAVELPETTTTDELLKTIKKLNEDDKVHGILLQHPVPSQIDERLCFDAININKDVDGVTCLGFGNMSMGIPAYGSCTPAGIIRLIQHHNIEVQGLNAVVVGRSPILGKPMAMMLLNLNATVTTCHSRTLELDNIIKNADLIVGAVGIPKFIKTDWIKKDAIVIDAGYHPEQCGDIDLDNIEEIASAYTPVPGGVGPMTINTLILHTVQSAEKGIIG
;
A
#
# COMPACT_ATOMS: atom_id res chain seq x y z
N MET A 1 -1.21 -20.67 -22.35
CA MET A 1 -0.11 -19.66 -22.19
C MET A 1 0.37 -19.78 -20.75
N THR A 2 1.65 -19.60 -20.48
CA THR A 2 2.15 -19.57 -19.11
C THR A 2 1.72 -18.26 -18.47
N ALA A 3 1.20 -18.32 -17.23
CA ALA A 3 0.77 -17.13 -16.51
C ALA A 3 1.92 -16.12 -16.31
N ILE A 4 1.61 -14.83 -16.37
CA ILE A 4 2.58 -13.75 -16.09
C ILE A 4 2.75 -13.65 -14.57
N ILE A 5 3.99 -13.73 -14.10
CA ILE A 5 4.32 -13.47 -12.69
C ILE A 5 4.46 -11.97 -12.49
N LEU A 6 3.61 -11.39 -11.64
CA LEU A 6 3.67 -9.97 -11.27
C LEU A 6 4.69 -9.80 -10.11
N ASP A 7 5.98 -9.82 -10.49
CA ASP A 7 7.10 -9.79 -9.52
C ASP A 7 7.32 -8.38 -8.96
N GLY A 8 6.79 -8.12 -7.76
CA GLY A 8 6.97 -6.85 -7.08
C GLY A 8 8.37 -6.63 -6.52
N LYS A 9 9.12 -7.71 -6.26
CA LYS A 9 10.51 -7.61 -5.82
C LYS A 9 11.42 -7.12 -6.95
N GLU A 10 11.18 -7.57 -8.17
CA GLU A 10 11.90 -7.10 -9.35
C GLU A 10 11.52 -5.64 -9.65
N LEU A 11 10.22 -5.33 -9.73
CA LEU A 11 9.76 -3.97 -10.01
C LEU A 11 10.23 -2.97 -8.94
N SER A 12 10.24 -3.37 -7.66
CA SER A 12 10.74 -2.48 -6.59
C SER A 12 12.21 -2.12 -6.80
N LYS A 13 13.06 -3.06 -7.24
CA LYS A 13 14.49 -2.80 -7.55
C LYS A 13 14.64 -1.84 -8.72
N ILE A 14 13.89 -2.04 -9.80
CA ILE A 14 13.90 -1.14 -10.97
C ILE A 14 13.48 0.27 -10.54
N SER A 15 12.42 0.37 -9.74
CA SER A 15 11.93 1.65 -9.22
C SER A 15 12.91 2.32 -8.26
N GLU A 16 13.64 1.56 -7.42
CA GLU A 16 14.65 2.10 -6.51
C GLU A 16 15.77 2.84 -7.26
N GLU A 17 16.19 2.37 -8.44
CA GLU A 17 17.22 3.08 -9.23
C GLU A 17 16.70 4.46 -9.73
N SER A 18 15.46 4.52 -10.20
CA SER A 18 14.84 5.80 -10.56
C SER A 18 14.68 6.74 -9.35
N ILE A 19 14.30 6.18 -8.19
CA ILE A 19 14.16 6.95 -6.94
C ILE A 19 15.52 7.50 -6.49
N LYS A 20 16.60 6.71 -6.55
CA LYS A 20 17.96 7.17 -6.22
C LYS A 20 18.37 8.38 -7.06
N GLN A 21 18.12 8.35 -8.36
CA GLN A 21 18.43 9.49 -9.23
C GLN A 21 17.66 10.73 -8.80
N ARG A 22 16.35 10.62 -8.54
CA ARG A 22 15.51 11.75 -8.09
C ARG A 22 15.97 12.30 -6.73
N VAL A 23 16.40 11.44 -5.82
CA VAL A 23 16.97 11.86 -4.51
C VAL A 23 18.29 12.60 -4.73
N ALA A 24 19.15 12.16 -5.64
CA ALA A 24 20.38 12.87 -5.98
C ALA A 24 20.09 14.27 -6.56
N ASP A 25 19.15 14.37 -7.51
CA ASP A 25 18.74 15.64 -8.11
C ASP A 25 18.16 16.62 -7.07
N LEU A 26 17.44 16.11 -6.05
CA LEU A 26 16.95 16.91 -4.92
C LEU A 26 18.08 17.37 -4.00
N SER A 27 19.07 16.50 -3.77
CA SER A 27 20.23 16.79 -2.93
C SER A 27 21.09 17.93 -3.52
N GLU A 28 21.20 18.03 -4.84
CA GLU A 28 21.85 19.16 -5.54
C GLU A 28 21.14 20.51 -5.24
N LYS A 29 19.86 20.46 -4.93
CA LYS A 29 19.03 21.61 -4.53
C LYS A 29 18.97 21.81 -3.01
N ALA A 30 19.83 21.12 -2.25
CA ALA A 30 19.87 21.12 -0.78
C ALA A 30 18.57 20.60 -0.14
N ILE A 31 17.79 19.79 -0.85
CA ILE A 31 16.58 19.13 -0.34
C ILE A 31 16.89 17.66 -0.11
N LYS A 32 16.64 17.18 1.10
CA LYS A 32 16.80 15.77 1.46
C LYS A 32 15.46 15.16 1.79
N PRO A 33 14.88 14.30 0.92
CA PRO A 33 13.60 13.66 1.21
C PRO A 33 13.67 12.92 2.54
N THR A 34 12.74 13.20 3.45
CA THR A 34 12.74 12.70 4.82
C THR A 34 11.39 12.08 5.16
N LEU A 35 11.40 10.80 5.54
CA LEU A 35 10.24 10.07 6.03
C LEU A 35 10.28 9.99 7.56
N ALA A 36 9.30 10.52 8.25
CA ALA A 36 9.08 10.30 9.67
C ALA A 36 8.16 9.07 9.86
N THR A 37 8.65 8.07 10.59
CA THR A 37 7.88 6.87 10.95
C THR A 37 7.62 6.86 12.44
N ILE A 38 6.34 6.85 12.83
CA ILE A 38 5.89 6.78 14.22
C ILE A 38 5.53 5.32 14.51
N LEU A 39 6.14 4.76 15.55
CA LEU A 39 5.81 3.45 16.12
C LEU A 39 5.35 3.66 17.56
N VAL A 40 4.20 3.09 17.92
CA VAL A 40 3.68 3.11 19.29
C VAL A 40 3.65 1.69 19.84
N GLY A 41 4.33 1.47 20.95
CA GLY A 41 4.50 0.14 21.54
C GLY A 41 5.65 -0.64 20.93
N ASN A 42 5.72 -1.94 21.24
CA ASN A 42 6.85 -2.82 20.93
C ASN A 42 6.38 -4.09 20.20
N ASP A 43 5.44 -3.97 19.25
CA ASP A 43 5.01 -5.12 18.46
C ASP A 43 6.13 -5.57 17.49
N PRO A 44 6.64 -6.82 17.61
CA PRO A 44 7.80 -7.28 16.84
C PRO A 44 7.58 -7.26 15.32
N ALA A 45 6.34 -7.47 14.85
CA ALA A 45 6.01 -7.39 13.44
C ALA A 45 6.14 -5.95 12.94
N SER A 46 5.58 -5.00 13.68
CA SER A 46 5.66 -3.56 13.40
C SER A 46 7.11 -3.06 13.40
N GLU A 47 7.93 -3.48 14.38
CA GLU A 47 9.36 -3.15 14.43
C GLU A 47 10.11 -3.64 13.17
N THR A 48 9.82 -4.86 12.73
CA THR A 48 10.41 -5.43 11.51
C THR A 48 10.06 -4.59 10.28
N TYR A 49 8.79 -4.20 10.12
CA TYR A 49 8.35 -3.37 9.01
C TYR A 49 8.97 -1.96 9.04
N VAL A 50 9.07 -1.35 10.22
CA VAL A 50 9.75 -0.04 10.39
C VAL A 50 11.23 -0.16 9.99
N LYS A 51 11.92 -1.22 10.42
CA LYS A 51 13.31 -1.47 10.04
C LYS A 51 13.49 -1.65 8.53
N MET A 52 12.58 -2.38 7.87
CA MET A 52 12.62 -2.55 6.41
C MET A 52 12.45 -1.20 5.70
N LYS A 53 11.52 -0.34 6.13
CA LYS A 53 11.30 1.00 5.58
C LYS A 53 12.54 1.89 5.75
N ARG A 54 13.14 1.91 6.95
CA ARG A 54 14.39 2.65 7.23
C ARG A 54 15.55 2.20 6.34
N ASN A 55 15.73 0.88 6.20
CA ASN A 55 16.77 0.32 5.34
C ASN A 55 16.54 0.73 3.88
N THR A 56 15.30 0.79 3.42
CA THR A 56 14.98 1.22 2.06
C THR A 56 15.25 2.72 1.89
N CYS A 57 14.89 3.58 2.86
CA CYS A 57 15.28 5.00 2.84
C CYS A 57 16.80 5.15 2.69
N ALA A 58 17.57 4.43 3.50
CA ALA A 58 19.04 4.49 3.44
C ALA A 58 19.60 4.03 2.08
N ARG A 59 19.04 2.95 1.49
CA ARG A 59 19.48 2.46 0.16
C ARG A 59 19.28 3.46 -0.96
N VAL A 60 18.24 4.28 -0.89
CA VAL A 60 17.94 5.30 -1.91
C VAL A 60 18.49 6.68 -1.57
N GLY A 61 19.21 6.85 -0.45
CA GLY A 61 19.82 8.11 -0.04
C GLY A 61 18.88 9.10 0.67
N MET A 62 17.68 8.66 1.08
CA MET A 62 16.74 9.46 1.86
C MET A 62 17.07 9.47 3.35
N GLU A 63 16.57 10.48 4.07
CA GLU A 63 16.55 10.47 5.53
C GLU A 63 15.31 9.74 6.08
N SER A 64 15.49 9.15 7.27
CA SER A 64 14.42 8.52 8.02
C SER A 64 14.51 8.93 9.49
N ILE A 65 13.42 9.51 10.01
CA ILE A 65 13.24 9.84 11.42
C ILE A 65 12.39 8.75 12.04
N ALA A 66 12.92 8.05 13.05
CA ALA A 66 12.15 7.11 13.85
C ALA A 66 11.62 7.83 15.10
N VAL A 67 10.31 7.80 15.31
CA VAL A 67 9.65 8.31 16.50
C VAL A 67 9.04 7.10 17.22
N GLU A 68 9.70 6.65 18.26
CA GLU A 68 9.28 5.50 19.07
C GLU A 68 8.58 6.03 20.32
N LEU A 69 7.32 5.65 20.48
CA LEU A 69 6.48 6.05 21.62
C LEU A 69 6.11 4.83 22.47
N PRO A 70 6.04 4.98 23.79
CA PRO A 70 5.69 3.87 24.67
C PRO A 70 4.27 3.35 24.41
N GLU A 71 4.00 2.08 24.73
CA GLU A 71 2.69 1.45 24.59
C GLU A 71 1.58 2.18 25.38
N THR A 72 1.95 2.87 26.46
CA THR A 72 1.04 3.66 27.29
C THR A 72 0.65 5.01 26.69
N THR A 73 1.18 5.36 25.52
CA THR A 73 0.89 6.63 24.84
C THR A 73 -0.61 6.83 24.64
N THR A 74 -1.07 8.04 24.95
CA THR A 74 -2.47 8.45 24.74
C THR A 74 -2.69 9.04 23.36
N THR A 75 -3.96 9.13 22.92
CA THR A 75 -4.34 9.81 21.68
C THR A 75 -3.80 11.25 21.65
N ASP A 76 -3.94 12.03 22.74
CA ASP A 76 -3.49 13.42 22.79
C ASP A 76 -1.97 13.58 22.64
N GLU A 77 -1.19 12.67 23.22
CA GLU A 77 0.28 12.68 23.08
C GLU A 77 0.71 12.35 21.64
N LEU A 78 0.04 11.39 21.01
CA LEU A 78 0.29 11.03 19.62
C LEU A 78 -0.11 12.19 18.67
N LEU A 79 -1.24 12.85 18.91
CA LEU A 79 -1.67 14.03 18.16
C LEU A 79 -0.66 15.18 18.26
N LYS A 80 -0.10 15.44 19.46
CA LYS A 80 0.96 16.44 19.66
C LYS A 80 2.22 16.08 18.86
N THR A 81 2.57 14.80 18.78
CA THR A 81 3.70 14.30 18.00
C THR A 81 3.47 14.50 16.51
N ILE A 82 2.30 14.12 16.01
CA ILE A 82 1.91 14.30 14.60
C ILE A 82 1.92 15.80 14.25
N LYS A 83 1.40 16.66 15.12
CA LYS A 83 1.42 18.11 14.90
C LYS A 83 2.83 18.64 14.73
N LYS A 84 3.78 18.26 15.58
CA LYS A 84 5.20 18.67 15.45
C LYS A 84 5.81 18.25 14.12
N LEU A 85 5.53 17.02 13.67
CA LEU A 85 6.01 16.52 12.37
C LEU A 85 5.33 17.23 11.18
N ASN A 86 4.07 17.61 11.32
CA ASN A 86 3.37 18.41 10.32
C ASN A 86 4.00 19.79 10.15
N GLU A 87 4.46 20.40 11.26
CA GLU A 87 5.07 21.73 11.31
C GLU A 87 6.57 21.75 10.96
N ASP A 88 7.22 20.61 10.88
CA ASP A 88 8.64 20.49 10.51
C ASP A 88 8.83 20.46 8.99
N ASP A 89 9.33 21.55 8.42
CA ASP A 89 9.57 21.69 6.97
C ASP A 89 10.60 20.68 6.42
N LYS A 90 11.39 20.04 7.29
CA LYS A 90 12.32 18.99 6.88
C LYS A 90 11.65 17.64 6.69
N VAL A 91 10.44 17.45 7.21
CA VAL A 91 9.67 16.21 7.09
C VAL A 91 8.78 16.28 5.86
N HIS A 92 9.00 15.38 4.90
CA HIS A 92 8.26 15.33 3.65
C HIS A 92 7.16 14.25 3.65
N GLY A 93 7.27 13.25 4.52
CA GLY A 93 6.26 12.22 4.69
C GLY A 93 6.12 11.79 6.14
N ILE A 94 4.91 11.47 6.56
CA ILE A 94 4.60 10.94 7.89
C ILE A 94 3.92 9.60 7.73
N LEU A 95 4.45 8.58 8.41
CA LEU A 95 3.86 7.27 8.52
C LEU A 95 3.56 6.98 9.98
N LEU A 96 2.31 6.76 10.32
CA LEU A 96 1.91 6.14 11.57
C LEU A 96 1.79 4.63 11.35
N GLN A 97 2.73 3.87 11.96
CA GLN A 97 2.74 2.41 11.81
C GLN A 97 1.51 1.79 12.50
N HIS A 98 0.71 1.10 11.71
CA HIS A 98 -0.47 0.35 12.12
C HIS A 98 -0.10 -1.11 12.48
N PRO A 99 -0.77 -1.76 13.45
CA PRO A 99 -1.79 -1.18 14.35
C PRO A 99 -1.19 -0.36 15.49
N VAL A 100 -1.99 0.52 16.09
CA VAL A 100 -1.65 1.23 17.32
C VAL A 100 -2.33 0.55 18.53
N PRO A 101 -1.84 0.78 19.77
CA PRO A 101 -2.50 0.29 20.99
C PRO A 101 -3.97 0.73 21.08
N SER A 102 -4.82 -0.13 21.65
CA SER A 102 -6.29 0.01 21.63
C SER A 102 -6.86 1.25 22.34
N GLN A 103 -6.08 1.91 23.22
CA GLN A 103 -6.49 3.15 23.88
C GLN A 103 -6.36 4.37 22.96
N ILE A 104 -5.73 4.24 21.80
CA ILE A 104 -5.54 5.32 20.84
C ILE A 104 -6.69 5.31 19.82
N ASP A 105 -7.30 6.49 19.59
CA ASP A 105 -8.17 6.69 18.43
C ASP A 105 -7.31 6.81 17.18
N GLU A 106 -7.07 5.67 16.56
CA GLU A 106 -6.23 5.55 15.36
C GLU A 106 -6.76 6.40 14.22
N ARG A 107 -8.09 6.42 14.01
CA ARG A 107 -8.69 7.18 12.92
C ARG A 107 -8.46 8.68 13.09
N LEU A 108 -8.64 9.19 14.29
CA LEU A 108 -8.37 10.59 14.60
C LEU A 108 -6.89 10.95 14.37
N CYS A 109 -5.98 10.05 14.74
CA CYS A 109 -4.54 10.25 14.53
C CYS A 109 -4.17 10.22 13.05
N PHE A 110 -4.71 9.31 12.24
CA PHE A 110 -4.51 9.32 10.80
C PHE A 110 -5.00 10.63 10.17
N ASP A 111 -6.20 11.09 10.52
CA ASP A 111 -6.78 12.30 9.96
C ASP A 111 -6.09 13.60 10.42
N ALA A 112 -5.25 13.53 11.46
CA ALA A 112 -4.41 14.65 11.90
C ALA A 112 -3.14 14.83 11.06
N ILE A 113 -2.77 13.86 10.21
CA ILE A 113 -1.63 13.98 9.30
C ILE A 113 -1.97 14.99 8.19
N ASN A 114 -1.07 15.94 7.95
CA ASN A 114 -1.24 16.89 6.85
C ASN A 114 -1.30 16.15 5.51
N ILE A 115 -2.30 16.46 4.68
CA ILE A 115 -2.52 15.79 3.39
C ILE A 115 -1.29 15.82 2.47
N ASN A 116 -0.49 16.87 2.52
CA ASN A 116 0.75 16.97 1.75
C ASN A 116 1.86 16.03 2.26
N LYS A 117 1.75 15.56 3.50
CA LYS A 117 2.67 14.62 4.16
C LYS A 117 2.06 13.23 4.38
N ASP A 118 0.80 13.03 3.97
CA ASP A 118 0.08 11.73 4.03
C ASP A 118 0.56 10.81 2.90
N VAL A 119 1.83 10.45 2.93
CA VAL A 119 2.48 9.64 1.88
C VAL A 119 2.07 8.18 1.91
N ASP A 120 1.41 7.74 2.99
CA ASP A 120 0.82 6.39 3.09
C ASP A 120 -0.64 6.35 2.58
N GLY A 121 -1.26 7.52 2.39
CA GLY A 121 -2.61 7.66 1.84
C GLY A 121 -3.70 7.12 2.77
N VAL A 122 -3.62 7.44 4.07
CA VAL A 122 -4.51 6.89 5.11
C VAL A 122 -5.55 7.88 5.63
N THR A 123 -5.43 9.18 5.31
CA THR A 123 -6.40 10.20 5.75
C THR A 123 -7.73 10.07 5.03
N CYS A 124 -8.83 10.45 5.71
CA CYS A 124 -10.16 10.52 5.08
C CYS A 124 -10.19 11.54 3.93
N LEU A 125 -9.49 12.66 4.07
CA LEU A 125 -9.39 13.67 3.01
C LEU A 125 -8.64 13.14 1.80
N GLY A 126 -7.48 12.48 2.01
CA GLY A 126 -6.71 11.85 0.93
C GLY A 126 -7.49 10.78 0.19
N PHE A 127 -8.17 9.90 0.94
CA PHE A 127 -9.07 8.91 0.34
C PHE A 127 -10.23 9.55 -0.44
N GLY A 128 -10.86 10.60 0.09
CA GLY A 128 -11.93 11.33 -0.60
C GLY A 128 -11.44 11.93 -1.92
N ASN A 129 -10.33 12.65 -1.90
CA ASN A 129 -9.72 13.24 -3.09
C ASN A 129 -9.38 12.16 -4.14
N MET A 130 -8.66 11.12 -3.75
CA MET A 130 -8.29 10.01 -4.64
C MET A 130 -9.54 9.35 -5.26
N SER A 131 -10.59 9.10 -4.46
CA SER A 131 -11.82 8.49 -4.93
C SER A 131 -12.55 9.34 -5.97
N MET A 132 -12.45 10.68 -5.86
CA MET A 132 -13.05 11.64 -6.79
C MET A 132 -12.13 11.99 -7.98
N GLY A 133 -10.98 11.32 -8.12
CA GLY A 133 -10.02 11.62 -9.17
C GLY A 133 -9.25 12.93 -8.96
N ILE A 134 -9.29 13.51 -7.76
CA ILE A 134 -8.52 14.69 -7.39
C ILE A 134 -7.12 14.24 -6.95
N PRO A 135 -6.04 14.96 -7.32
CA PRO A 135 -4.68 14.58 -6.96
C PRO A 135 -4.50 14.39 -5.45
N ALA A 136 -4.09 13.20 -5.04
CA ALA A 136 -3.74 12.83 -3.67
C ALA A 136 -2.80 11.63 -3.69
N TYR A 137 -2.10 11.37 -2.59
CA TYR A 137 -1.42 10.08 -2.43
C TYR A 137 -2.45 9.00 -2.20
N GLY A 138 -2.44 7.98 -3.02
CA GLY A 138 -3.24 6.79 -2.78
C GLY A 138 -2.62 5.91 -1.71
N SER A 139 -3.43 5.12 -1.01
CA SER A 139 -2.94 4.14 -0.04
C SER A 139 -1.86 3.25 -0.66
N CYS A 140 -0.72 3.10 0.03
CA CYS A 140 0.51 2.55 -0.55
C CYS A 140 0.37 1.14 -1.12
N THR A 141 -0.36 0.25 -0.45
CA THR A 141 -0.56 -1.12 -0.95
C THR A 141 -1.40 -1.14 -2.23
N PRO A 142 -2.60 -0.53 -2.30
CA PRO A 142 -3.36 -0.39 -3.54
C PRO A 142 -2.57 0.30 -4.66
N ALA A 143 -1.90 1.41 -4.37
CA ALA A 143 -1.10 2.12 -5.36
C ALA A 143 0.07 1.26 -5.88
N GLY A 144 0.69 0.45 -5.02
CA GLY A 144 1.68 -0.54 -5.39
C GLY A 144 1.14 -1.63 -6.33
N ILE A 145 -0.08 -2.09 -6.09
CA ILE A 145 -0.80 -3.04 -6.95
C ILE A 145 -1.06 -2.41 -8.33
N ILE A 146 -1.57 -1.17 -8.38
CA ILE A 146 -1.78 -0.47 -9.64
C ILE A 146 -0.47 -0.33 -10.43
N ARG A 147 0.64 -0.02 -9.76
CA ARG A 147 1.96 0.06 -10.40
C ARG A 147 2.42 -1.28 -10.97
N LEU A 148 2.14 -2.41 -10.30
CA LEU A 148 2.41 -3.74 -10.85
C LEU A 148 1.59 -4.01 -12.10
N ILE A 149 0.31 -3.74 -12.08
CA ILE A 149 -0.61 -3.91 -13.20
C ILE A 149 -0.13 -3.09 -14.41
N GLN A 150 0.20 -1.81 -14.19
CA GLN A 150 0.67 -0.90 -15.24
C GLN A 150 2.03 -1.31 -15.80
N HIS A 151 2.96 -1.76 -14.96
CA HIS A 151 4.29 -2.21 -15.40
C HIS A 151 4.20 -3.39 -16.39
N HIS A 152 3.28 -4.29 -16.17
CA HIS A 152 3.04 -5.44 -17.04
C HIS A 152 2.07 -5.14 -18.20
N ASN A 153 1.71 -3.86 -18.43
CA ASN A 153 0.80 -3.41 -19.48
C ASN A 153 -0.56 -4.15 -19.45
N ILE A 154 -1.05 -4.49 -18.26
CA ILE A 154 -2.34 -5.13 -18.09
C ILE A 154 -3.43 -4.05 -18.17
N GLU A 155 -4.28 -4.13 -19.17
CA GLU A 155 -5.42 -3.23 -19.33
C GLU A 155 -6.56 -3.68 -18.41
N VAL A 156 -7.00 -2.80 -17.53
CA VAL A 156 -8.09 -3.10 -16.57
C VAL A 156 -9.42 -2.46 -16.97
N GLN A 157 -9.42 -1.58 -17.96
CA GLN A 157 -10.63 -0.95 -18.47
C GLN A 157 -11.64 -1.99 -18.95
N GLY A 158 -12.88 -1.90 -18.45
CA GLY A 158 -13.96 -2.79 -18.82
C GLY A 158 -13.94 -4.17 -18.13
N LEU A 159 -12.90 -4.50 -17.36
CA LEU A 159 -12.86 -5.76 -16.60
C LEU A 159 -13.84 -5.75 -15.42
N ASN A 160 -14.38 -6.92 -15.11
CA ASN A 160 -15.08 -7.18 -13.85
C ASN A 160 -14.04 -7.47 -12.76
N ALA A 161 -13.78 -6.50 -11.90
CA ALA A 161 -12.84 -6.61 -10.80
C ALA A 161 -13.58 -6.94 -9.48
N VAL A 162 -13.09 -7.92 -8.75
CA VAL A 162 -13.59 -8.29 -7.43
C VAL A 162 -12.53 -8.03 -6.39
N VAL A 163 -12.82 -7.14 -5.44
CA VAL A 163 -11.97 -6.87 -4.28
C VAL A 163 -12.58 -7.57 -3.07
N VAL A 164 -11.90 -8.60 -2.57
CA VAL A 164 -12.34 -9.36 -1.39
C VAL A 164 -11.65 -8.78 -0.16
N GLY A 165 -12.37 -7.89 0.53
CA GLY A 165 -11.90 -7.10 1.66
C GLY A 165 -12.40 -5.65 1.56
N ARG A 166 -12.64 -5.02 2.72
CA ARG A 166 -13.15 -3.63 2.78
C ARG A 166 -12.50 -2.79 3.86
N SER A 167 -11.24 -3.11 4.19
CA SER A 167 -10.49 -2.30 5.15
C SER A 167 -10.32 -0.86 4.66
N PRO A 168 -10.23 0.13 5.58
CA PRO A 168 -10.03 1.53 5.19
C PRO A 168 -8.72 1.79 4.45
N ILE A 169 -7.69 0.99 4.74
CA ILE A 169 -6.32 1.21 4.21
C ILE A 169 -5.98 0.36 2.98
N LEU A 170 -6.82 -0.63 2.63
CA LEU A 170 -6.53 -1.51 1.49
C LEU A 170 -7.79 -1.77 0.63
N GLY A 171 -8.81 -2.45 1.15
CA GLY A 171 -9.93 -2.90 0.33
C GLY A 171 -10.73 -1.75 -0.30
N LYS A 172 -11.13 -0.74 0.49
CA LYS A 172 -11.85 0.43 -0.03
C LYS A 172 -11.00 1.24 -1.01
N PRO A 173 -9.74 1.62 -0.69
CA PRO A 173 -8.90 2.33 -1.64
C PRO A 173 -8.66 1.55 -2.93
N MET A 174 -8.42 0.24 -2.84
CA MET A 174 -8.22 -0.61 -4.01
C MET A 174 -9.41 -0.59 -4.96
N ALA A 175 -10.63 -0.71 -4.41
CA ALA A 175 -11.86 -0.67 -5.18
C ALA A 175 -12.01 0.67 -5.93
N MET A 176 -11.74 1.80 -5.26
CA MET A 176 -11.83 3.12 -5.89
C MET A 176 -10.73 3.34 -6.94
N MET A 177 -9.52 2.87 -6.70
CA MET A 177 -8.45 2.98 -7.70
C MET A 177 -8.73 2.17 -8.97
N LEU A 178 -9.28 0.96 -8.84
CA LEU A 178 -9.70 0.15 -9.99
C LEU A 178 -10.88 0.81 -10.73
N LEU A 179 -11.84 1.37 -10.00
CA LEU A 179 -12.94 2.13 -10.60
C LEU A 179 -12.45 3.34 -11.40
N ASN A 180 -11.48 4.08 -10.85
CA ASN A 180 -10.86 5.23 -11.53
C ASN A 180 -10.06 4.81 -12.81
N LEU A 181 -9.68 3.54 -12.91
CA LEU A 181 -9.10 2.94 -14.12
C LEU A 181 -10.15 2.31 -15.05
N ASN A 182 -11.42 2.66 -14.88
CA ASN A 182 -12.56 2.19 -15.68
C ASN A 182 -12.88 0.69 -15.57
N ALA A 183 -12.50 0.02 -14.49
CA ALA A 183 -12.99 -1.31 -14.18
C ALA A 183 -14.39 -1.25 -13.58
N THR A 184 -15.20 -2.30 -13.79
CA THR A 184 -16.44 -2.52 -13.03
C THR A 184 -16.06 -3.24 -11.74
N VAL A 185 -16.32 -2.64 -10.56
CA VAL A 185 -15.80 -3.15 -9.30
C VAL A 185 -16.89 -3.67 -8.38
N THR A 186 -16.72 -4.90 -7.92
CA THR A 186 -17.51 -5.50 -6.82
C THR A 186 -16.65 -5.61 -5.57
N THR A 187 -17.08 -5.02 -4.46
CA THR A 187 -16.40 -5.17 -3.16
C THR A 187 -17.11 -6.21 -2.32
N CYS A 188 -16.40 -7.28 -1.97
CA CYS A 188 -16.88 -8.38 -1.14
C CYS A 188 -16.32 -8.31 0.28
N HIS A 189 -17.05 -8.89 1.23
CA HIS A 189 -16.69 -8.87 2.64
C HIS A 189 -17.32 -10.04 3.39
N SER A 190 -17.09 -10.17 4.70
CA SER A 190 -17.55 -11.28 5.56
C SER A 190 -19.08 -11.50 5.60
N ARG A 191 -19.88 -10.60 5.04
CA ARG A 191 -21.35 -10.73 4.93
C ARG A 191 -21.83 -10.87 3.49
N THR A 192 -20.91 -11.05 2.54
CA THR A 192 -21.25 -11.31 1.14
C THR A 192 -21.76 -12.72 1.01
N LEU A 193 -22.91 -12.89 0.38
CA LEU A 193 -23.49 -14.19 0.06
C LEU A 193 -22.88 -14.71 -1.24
N GLU A 194 -22.74 -16.01 -1.38
CA GLU A 194 -22.27 -16.69 -2.60
C GLU A 194 -20.97 -16.10 -3.15
N LEU A 195 -20.00 -15.85 -2.27
CA LEU A 195 -18.72 -15.24 -2.61
C LEU A 195 -17.98 -15.97 -3.71
N ASP A 196 -18.00 -17.31 -3.69
CA ASP A 196 -17.38 -18.17 -4.70
C ASP A 196 -17.97 -17.91 -6.09
N ASN A 197 -19.29 -17.75 -6.20
CA ASN A 197 -19.97 -17.45 -7.47
C ASN A 197 -19.60 -16.06 -8.00
N ILE A 198 -19.40 -15.07 -7.12
CA ILE A 198 -18.96 -13.74 -7.52
C ILE A 198 -17.52 -13.82 -8.06
N ILE A 199 -16.63 -14.52 -7.37
CA ILE A 199 -15.22 -14.68 -7.78
C ILE A 199 -15.12 -15.43 -9.11
N LYS A 200 -15.92 -16.47 -9.33
CA LYS A 200 -15.96 -17.26 -10.59
C LYS A 200 -16.28 -16.41 -11.84
N ASN A 201 -16.86 -15.23 -11.67
CA ASN A 201 -17.20 -14.33 -12.77
C ASN A 201 -16.22 -13.15 -12.88
N ALA A 202 -15.18 -13.07 -12.04
CA ALA A 202 -14.23 -11.97 -12.02
C ALA A 202 -13.12 -12.16 -13.06
N ASP A 203 -12.78 -11.09 -13.76
CA ASP A 203 -11.61 -11.03 -14.66
C ASP A 203 -10.35 -10.63 -13.89
N LEU A 204 -10.51 -9.86 -12.79
CA LEU A 204 -9.45 -9.47 -11.87
C LEU A 204 -9.93 -9.69 -10.44
N ILE A 205 -9.10 -10.34 -9.63
CA ILE A 205 -9.39 -10.64 -8.23
C ILE A 205 -8.29 -10.02 -7.37
N VAL A 206 -8.68 -9.30 -6.30
CA VAL A 206 -7.76 -8.82 -5.26
C VAL A 206 -8.17 -9.42 -3.93
N GLY A 207 -7.33 -10.29 -3.37
CA GLY A 207 -7.48 -10.87 -2.03
C GLY A 207 -6.91 -9.93 -0.97
N ALA A 208 -7.74 -9.49 0.00
CA ALA A 208 -7.38 -8.55 1.06
C ALA A 208 -8.21 -8.80 2.33
N VAL A 209 -8.27 -10.06 2.78
CA VAL A 209 -9.12 -10.52 3.89
C VAL A 209 -8.34 -10.76 5.19
N GLY A 210 -7.01 -10.95 5.11
CA GLY A 210 -6.17 -11.26 6.25
C GLY A 210 -6.39 -12.67 6.82
N ILE A 211 -6.79 -13.63 5.97
CA ILE A 211 -7.01 -15.03 6.35
C ILE A 211 -6.24 -15.92 5.36
N PRO A 212 -5.32 -16.79 5.85
CA PRO A 212 -4.48 -17.62 5.01
C PRO A 212 -5.29 -18.49 4.06
N LYS A 213 -4.96 -18.46 2.77
CA LYS A 213 -5.55 -19.31 1.72
C LYS A 213 -7.10 -19.36 1.75
N PHE A 214 -7.73 -18.23 2.09
CA PHE A 214 -9.19 -18.13 2.19
C PHE A 214 -9.88 -18.30 0.83
N ILE A 215 -9.39 -17.59 -0.19
CA ILE A 215 -9.89 -17.68 -1.56
C ILE A 215 -9.30 -18.94 -2.20
N LYS A 216 -10.17 -19.85 -2.64
CA LYS A 216 -9.73 -21.14 -3.19
C LYS A 216 -9.46 -21.04 -4.69
N THR A 217 -8.49 -21.80 -5.16
CA THR A 217 -8.09 -21.85 -6.57
C THR A 217 -9.24 -22.26 -7.49
N ASP A 218 -10.12 -23.16 -7.04
CA ASP A 218 -11.30 -23.62 -7.79
C ASP A 218 -12.44 -22.58 -7.89
N TRP A 219 -12.33 -21.46 -7.17
CA TRP A 219 -13.23 -20.31 -7.34
C TRP A 219 -12.76 -19.37 -8.45
N ILE A 220 -11.51 -19.48 -8.90
CA ILE A 220 -10.90 -18.54 -9.82
C ILE A 220 -11.27 -18.91 -11.26
N LYS A 221 -11.78 -17.91 -12.00
CA LYS A 221 -12.08 -18.02 -13.42
C LYS A 221 -10.79 -18.27 -14.21
N LYS A 222 -10.86 -19.14 -15.21
CA LYS A 222 -9.75 -19.33 -16.15
C LYS A 222 -9.35 -18.00 -16.80
N ASP A 223 -8.05 -17.80 -16.93
CA ASP A 223 -7.41 -16.59 -17.48
C ASP A 223 -7.66 -15.32 -16.65
N ALA A 224 -8.15 -15.42 -15.40
CA ALA A 224 -8.26 -14.26 -14.51
C ALA A 224 -6.89 -13.72 -14.07
N ILE A 225 -6.86 -12.43 -13.72
CA ILE A 225 -5.72 -11.77 -13.08
C ILE A 225 -5.89 -11.90 -11.58
N VAL A 226 -4.88 -12.44 -10.88
CA VAL A 226 -4.96 -12.77 -9.45
C VAL A 226 -3.94 -11.96 -8.65
N ILE A 227 -4.42 -11.06 -7.82
CA ILE A 227 -3.62 -10.20 -6.95
C ILE A 227 -3.83 -10.62 -5.50
N ASP A 228 -2.80 -11.12 -4.86
CA ASP A 228 -2.83 -11.48 -3.45
C ASP A 228 -2.11 -10.41 -2.64
N ALA A 229 -2.88 -9.65 -1.83
CA ALA A 229 -2.35 -8.61 -0.95
C ALA A 229 -2.18 -9.10 0.51
N GLY A 230 -2.47 -10.37 0.77
CA GLY A 230 -2.24 -11.00 2.07
C GLY A 230 -0.77 -11.39 2.28
N TYR A 231 -0.37 -11.43 3.53
CA TYR A 231 0.91 -12.02 3.95
C TYR A 231 0.75 -12.62 5.34
N HIS A 232 1.13 -13.89 5.49
CA HIS A 232 1.02 -14.64 6.74
C HIS A 232 2.36 -15.28 7.13
N PRO A 233 2.58 -15.62 8.42
CA PRO A 233 3.82 -16.23 8.89
C PRO A 233 4.21 -17.50 8.14
N GLU A 234 3.23 -18.23 7.61
CA GLU A 234 3.40 -19.45 6.80
C GLU A 234 3.92 -19.15 5.38
N GLN A 235 4.29 -17.90 5.09
CA GLN A 235 4.75 -17.43 3.79
C GLN A 235 3.71 -17.65 2.67
N CYS A 236 2.44 -17.55 3.00
CA CYS A 236 1.33 -17.57 2.06
C CYS A 236 0.52 -16.26 2.14
N GLY A 237 -0.37 -16.06 1.19
CA GLY A 237 -1.30 -14.94 1.16
C GLY A 237 -2.73 -15.35 1.54
N ASP A 238 -3.67 -14.51 1.13
CA ASP A 238 -5.11 -14.71 1.33
C ASP A 238 -5.71 -15.64 0.27
N ILE A 239 -4.98 -15.88 -0.83
CA ILE A 239 -5.42 -16.72 -1.95
C ILE A 239 -4.63 -18.02 -1.94
N ASP A 240 -5.30 -19.12 -2.20
CA ASP A 240 -4.63 -20.38 -2.46
C ASP A 240 -4.03 -20.33 -3.86
N LEU A 241 -2.70 -20.30 -3.93
CA LEU A 241 -1.97 -20.19 -5.20
C LEU A 241 -1.49 -21.55 -5.73
N ASP A 242 -1.94 -22.66 -5.15
CA ASP A 242 -1.57 -23.99 -5.62
C ASP A 242 -2.08 -24.21 -7.07
N ASN A 243 -1.17 -24.45 -8.01
CA ASN A 243 -1.41 -24.57 -9.46
C ASN A 243 -2.03 -23.33 -10.12
N ILE A 244 -1.86 -22.16 -9.55
CA ILE A 244 -2.45 -20.90 -10.07
C ILE A 244 -1.95 -20.57 -11.48
N GLU A 245 -0.72 -20.95 -11.83
CA GLU A 245 -0.12 -20.74 -13.14
C GLU A 245 -0.80 -21.48 -14.30
N GLU A 246 -1.61 -22.51 -13.97
CA GLU A 246 -2.40 -23.26 -14.95
C GLU A 246 -3.77 -22.59 -15.20
N ILE A 247 -4.20 -21.72 -14.29
CA ILE A 247 -5.54 -21.12 -14.28
C ILE A 247 -5.51 -19.64 -14.62
N ALA A 248 -4.64 -18.87 -13.96
CA ALA A 248 -4.57 -17.43 -14.12
C ALA A 248 -3.83 -17.00 -15.40
N SER A 249 -4.16 -15.84 -15.94
CA SER A 249 -3.35 -15.19 -16.98
C SER A 249 -2.16 -14.42 -16.39
N ALA A 250 -2.34 -13.89 -15.16
CA ALA A 250 -1.30 -13.22 -14.39
C ALA A 250 -1.58 -13.37 -12.89
N TYR A 251 -0.53 -13.43 -12.08
CA TYR A 251 -0.69 -13.50 -10.62
C TYR A 251 0.49 -12.89 -9.88
N THR A 252 0.24 -12.43 -8.64
CA THR A 252 1.30 -12.01 -7.71
C THR A 252 1.76 -13.19 -6.86
N PRO A 253 3.07 -13.46 -6.77
CA PRO A 253 3.59 -14.47 -5.85
C PRO A 253 3.52 -13.97 -4.39
N VAL A 254 3.39 -14.88 -3.44
CA VAL A 254 3.52 -14.59 -2.00
C VAL A 254 4.53 -15.57 -1.41
N PRO A 255 5.66 -15.08 -0.89
CA PRO A 255 6.14 -13.69 -0.83
C PRO A 255 6.68 -13.16 -2.17
N GLY A 256 6.81 -11.83 -2.29
CA GLY A 256 7.53 -11.19 -3.39
C GLY A 256 6.68 -10.36 -4.36
N GLY A 257 5.35 -10.50 -4.31
CA GLY A 257 4.42 -9.72 -5.12
C GLY A 257 4.13 -8.33 -4.52
N VAL A 258 3.01 -8.19 -3.83
CA VAL A 258 2.50 -6.89 -3.34
C VAL A 258 3.35 -6.24 -2.25
N GLY A 259 3.86 -7.02 -1.28
CA GLY A 259 4.58 -6.47 -0.11
C GLY A 259 5.76 -5.55 -0.46
N PRO A 260 6.71 -5.93 -1.32
CA PRO A 260 7.80 -5.06 -1.75
C PRO A 260 7.33 -3.74 -2.37
N MET A 261 6.23 -3.78 -3.12
CA MET A 261 5.65 -2.61 -3.78
C MET A 261 5.01 -1.63 -2.80
N THR A 262 4.47 -2.09 -1.68
CA THR A 262 3.95 -1.23 -0.62
C THR A 262 5.04 -0.31 -0.07
N ILE A 263 6.20 -0.89 0.30
CA ILE A 263 7.33 -0.12 0.82
C ILE A 263 7.88 0.81 -0.26
N ASN A 264 8.08 0.31 -1.48
CA ASN A 264 8.61 1.10 -2.58
C ASN A 264 7.70 2.29 -2.92
N THR A 265 6.37 2.11 -2.86
CA THR A 265 5.41 3.18 -3.12
C THR A 265 5.45 4.26 -2.04
N LEU A 266 5.56 3.88 -0.76
CA LEU A 266 5.73 4.84 0.34
C LEU A 266 6.98 5.72 0.15
N ILE A 267 8.09 5.11 -0.23
CA ILE A 267 9.35 5.82 -0.52
C ILE A 267 9.17 6.76 -1.71
N LEU A 268 8.55 6.28 -2.79
CA LEU A 268 8.26 7.09 -3.97
C LEU A 268 7.37 8.31 -3.63
N HIS A 269 6.30 8.12 -2.88
CA HIS A 269 5.41 9.19 -2.45
C HIS A 269 6.15 10.24 -1.59
N THR A 270 7.07 9.80 -0.72
CA THR A 270 7.89 10.72 0.08
C THR A 270 8.80 11.58 -0.80
N VAL A 271 9.42 10.99 -1.82
CA VAL A 271 10.23 11.75 -2.79
C VAL A 271 9.36 12.73 -3.59
N GLN A 272 8.20 12.29 -4.06
CA GLN A 272 7.23 13.15 -4.75
C GLN A 272 6.76 14.32 -3.88
N SER A 273 6.61 14.09 -2.57
CA SER A 273 6.28 15.17 -1.62
C SER A 273 7.40 16.20 -1.50
N ALA A 274 8.65 15.74 -1.42
CA ALA A 274 9.81 16.64 -1.39
C ALA A 274 9.96 17.45 -2.69
N GLU A 275 9.62 16.87 -3.84
CA GLU A 275 9.64 17.56 -5.14
C GLU A 275 8.58 18.66 -5.24
N LYS A 276 7.38 18.45 -4.68
CA LYS A 276 6.30 19.46 -4.69
C LYS A 276 6.67 20.74 -3.93
N GLY A 277 7.47 20.62 -2.89
CA GLY A 277 8.00 21.80 -2.16
C GLY A 277 8.87 22.72 -3.00
N ILE A 278 9.29 22.31 -4.22
CA ILE A 278 10.06 23.13 -5.17
C ILE A 278 9.13 23.95 -6.09
N ILE A 279 7.89 23.49 -6.27
CA ILE A 279 6.95 24.02 -7.28
C ILE A 279 5.91 24.97 -6.63
N GLY A 280 5.92 25.08 -5.29
CA GLY A 280 4.99 25.90 -4.50
C GLY A 280 5.32 27.37 -4.43
#